data_6725cbd3e9b78db63e50a1782b06cd32
#
_entry.id   6725cbd3e9b78db63e50a1782b06cd32
#
_cell.length_a   1.000
_cell.length_b   1.000
_cell.length_c   1.000
_cell.angle_alpha   90.00
_cell.angle_beta   90.00
_cell.angle_gamma   90.00
#
_symmetry.space_group_name_H-M   'P 1'
#
loop_
_entity.id
_entity.type
_entity.pdbx_description
1 polymer ?
#
loop_
_entity_poly.entity_id
_entity_poly.type
_entity_poly.pdbx_seq_one_letter_code
_entity_poly.pdbx_strand_id
1 'polypeptide(L)'
;LRTDRVALGKLENRYFFETDMLFRLNTIRAVVKDIPMDSVYADEQSNLKIGKVLPEFLRKHAARLWRRYVYNYLVRDFNVGTLYSLCGTMLVLTGSVFGSAHWLNSTISNHPATSGTVMLAALPIMIGIQCLIAFLHYDVSNIPVEPLSRSLPTPPSGNAD
;
A
#
# COMPACT_ATOMS: atom_id res chain seq x y z
N LEU A 1 -1.44 -24.32 8.49
CA LEU A 1 -0.81 -23.06 8.02
C LEU A 1 -0.44 -23.26 6.56
N ARG A 2 -1.13 -22.57 5.67
CA ARG A 2 -0.91 -22.68 4.22
C ARG A 2 0.35 -21.92 3.83
N THR A 3 1.48 -22.54 3.95
CA THR A 3 2.79 -22.10 3.43
C THR A 3 2.82 -22.05 1.90
N ASP A 4 1.87 -22.68 1.24
CA ASP A 4 1.76 -22.76 -0.23
C ASP A 4 1.51 -21.41 -0.92
N ARG A 5 1.06 -20.39 -0.18
CA ARG A 5 0.83 -19.03 -0.74
C ARG A 5 2.07 -18.18 -0.79
N VAL A 6 3.09 -18.50 -0.02
CA VAL A 6 4.42 -17.92 -0.18
C VAL A 6 5.16 -18.79 -1.18
N ALA A 7 4.85 -18.64 -2.47
CA ALA A 7 5.59 -19.30 -3.52
C ALA A 7 7.04 -18.80 -3.52
N LEU A 8 7.88 -19.36 -2.65
CA LEU A 8 9.29 -19.00 -2.47
C LEU A 8 10.07 -19.12 -3.78
N GLY A 9 9.67 -20.05 -4.67
CA GLY A 9 10.27 -20.19 -6.00
C GLY A 9 9.99 -19.07 -7.00
N LYS A 10 9.15 -18.08 -6.65
CA LYS A 10 8.85 -16.89 -7.47
C LYS A 10 9.38 -15.59 -6.87
N LEU A 11 10.28 -15.68 -5.90
CA LEU A 11 10.95 -14.51 -5.33
C LEU A 11 11.97 -13.95 -6.34
N GLU A 12 12.05 -12.64 -6.41
CA GLU A 12 13.06 -11.96 -7.23
C GLU A 12 14.45 -12.19 -6.64
N ASN A 13 15.44 -12.60 -7.48
CA ASN A 13 16.77 -13.04 -7.02
C ASN A 13 17.81 -11.91 -6.90
N ARG A 14 17.41 -10.64 -6.91
CA ARG A 14 18.33 -9.50 -6.87
C ARG A 14 17.96 -8.51 -5.76
N TYR A 15 18.40 -7.28 -5.87
CA TYR A 15 18.17 -6.18 -4.93
C TYR A 15 16.72 -5.95 -4.50
N PHE A 16 15.73 -6.54 -5.19
CA PHE A 16 14.32 -6.46 -4.87
C PHE A 16 13.80 -7.62 -3.99
N PHE A 17 14.64 -8.61 -3.69
CA PHE A 17 14.27 -9.81 -2.93
C PHE A 17 13.64 -9.49 -1.58
N GLU A 18 14.31 -8.66 -0.80
CA GLU A 18 13.89 -8.28 0.56
C GLU A 18 12.53 -7.59 0.55
N THR A 19 12.35 -6.64 -0.34
CA THR A 19 11.09 -5.93 -0.51
C THR A 19 9.96 -6.86 -0.98
N ASP A 20 10.22 -7.76 -1.94
CA ASP A 20 9.21 -8.71 -2.42
C ASP A 20 8.79 -9.69 -1.32
N MET A 21 9.74 -10.13 -0.50
CA MET A 21 9.48 -10.98 0.66
C MET A 21 8.60 -10.26 1.69
N LEU A 22 8.93 -9.01 2.05
CA LEU A 22 8.14 -8.22 3.00
C LEU A 22 6.70 -7.97 2.49
N PHE A 23 6.52 -7.69 1.19
CA PHE A 23 5.19 -7.57 0.59
C PHE A 23 4.38 -8.86 0.69
N ARG A 24 4.99 -10.02 0.47
CA ARG A 24 4.31 -11.32 0.58
C ARG A 24 3.96 -11.64 2.02
N LEU A 25 4.88 -11.39 2.96
CA LEU A 25 4.64 -11.58 4.39
C LEU A 25 3.51 -10.68 4.89
N ASN A 26 3.47 -9.42 4.45
CA ASN A 26 2.36 -8.52 4.76
C ASN A 26 1.02 -9.04 4.20
N THR A 27 1.00 -9.59 2.98
CA THR A 27 -0.21 -10.13 2.35
C THR A 27 -0.82 -11.29 3.14
N ILE A 28 0.00 -12.12 3.77
CA ILE A 28 -0.45 -13.23 4.65
C ILE A 28 -0.61 -12.79 6.12
N ARG A 29 -0.43 -11.50 6.40
CA ARG A 29 -0.43 -10.92 7.75
C ARG A 29 0.56 -11.61 8.70
N ALA A 30 1.76 -11.93 8.22
CA ALA A 30 2.82 -12.44 9.07
C ALA A 30 3.40 -11.31 9.94
N VAL A 31 3.70 -11.63 11.19
CA VAL A 31 4.44 -10.71 12.06
C VAL A 31 5.92 -10.82 11.72
N VAL A 32 6.52 -9.72 11.30
CA VAL A 32 7.95 -9.61 11.03
C VAL A 32 8.61 -8.93 12.22
N LYS A 33 9.68 -9.52 12.73
CA LYS A 33 10.46 -8.97 13.84
C LYS A 33 11.92 -8.85 13.42
N ASP A 34 12.49 -7.67 13.57
CA ASP A 34 13.90 -7.43 13.32
C ASP A 34 14.73 -8.00 14.46
N ILE A 35 15.76 -8.76 14.09
CA ILE A 35 16.76 -9.27 15.03
C ILE A 35 18.06 -8.53 14.74
N PRO A 36 18.62 -7.80 15.71
CA PRO A 36 19.90 -7.14 15.53
C PRO A 36 20.99 -8.19 15.33
N MET A 37 21.69 -8.10 14.21
CA MET A 37 22.83 -8.96 13.89
C MET A 37 23.98 -8.08 13.44
N ASP A 38 25.20 -8.42 13.88
CA ASP A 38 26.40 -7.75 13.38
C ASP A 38 26.64 -8.16 11.92
N SER A 39 26.69 -7.17 11.05
CA SER A 39 26.95 -7.41 9.63
C SER A 39 28.45 -7.31 9.35
N VAL A 40 29.03 -8.41 8.87
CA VAL A 40 30.41 -8.45 8.39
C VAL A 40 30.40 -8.20 6.91
N TYR A 41 30.80 -7.01 6.49
CA TYR A 41 31.02 -6.67 5.07
C TYR A 41 32.42 -7.15 4.70
N ALA A 42 32.51 -8.27 3.97
CA ALA A 42 33.70 -8.60 3.21
C ALA A 42 33.81 -7.64 2.01
N ASP A 43 34.97 -7.53 1.36
CA ASP A 43 35.30 -6.57 0.30
C ASP A 43 34.37 -6.61 -0.96
N GLU A 44 33.06 -6.59 -0.77
CA GLU A 44 32.07 -6.60 -1.82
C GLU A 44 31.93 -5.21 -2.44
N GLN A 45 32.38 -5.06 -3.67
CA GLN A 45 32.15 -3.86 -4.45
C GLN A 45 30.72 -3.85 -5.00
N SER A 46 29.93 -2.85 -4.60
CA SER A 46 28.57 -2.66 -5.12
C SER A 46 28.60 -2.17 -6.57
N ASN A 47 28.20 -3.02 -7.50
CA ASN A 47 28.03 -2.70 -8.92
C ASN A 47 26.68 -2.02 -9.24
N LEU A 48 26.06 -1.34 -8.27
CA LEU A 48 24.73 -0.75 -8.39
C LEU A 48 24.74 0.51 -9.26
N LYS A 49 24.22 0.42 -10.49
CA LYS A 49 23.99 1.58 -11.36
C LYS A 49 22.62 2.20 -11.03
N ILE A 50 22.59 3.16 -10.09
CA ILE A 50 21.39 3.79 -9.53
C ILE A 50 20.41 4.27 -10.62
N GLY A 51 20.92 4.96 -11.67
CA GLY A 51 20.08 5.50 -12.75
C GLY A 51 19.28 4.45 -13.56
N LYS A 52 19.76 3.21 -13.63
CA LYS A 52 19.04 2.11 -14.32
C LYS A 52 18.11 1.35 -13.39
N VAL A 53 18.50 1.24 -12.11
CA VAL A 53 17.76 0.46 -11.12
C VAL A 53 16.56 1.23 -10.57
N LEU A 54 16.67 2.55 -10.43
CA LEU A 54 15.61 3.39 -9.86
C LEU A 54 14.25 3.30 -10.58
N PRO A 55 14.14 3.46 -11.91
CA PRO A 55 12.85 3.36 -12.60
C PRO A 55 12.28 1.94 -12.56
N GLU A 56 13.12 0.92 -12.62
CA GLU A 56 12.69 -0.47 -12.49
C GLU A 56 12.15 -0.74 -11.08
N PHE A 57 12.82 -0.23 -10.07
CA PHE A 57 12.44 -0.35 -8.67
C PHE A 57 11.11 0.34 -8.38
N LEU A 58 10.92 1.57 -8.86
CA LEU A 58 9.65 2.31 -8.74
C LEU A 58 8.50 1.57 -9.40
N ARG A 59 8.70 1.07 -10.62
CA ARG A 59 7.66 0.30 -11.33
C ARG A 59 7.29 -0.99 -10.58
N LYS A 60 8.29 -1.72 -10.08
CA LYS A 60 8.06 -2.95 -9.31
C LYS A 60 7.34 -2.65 -8.00
N HIS A 61 7.72 -1.60 -7.28
CA HIS A 61 7.04 -1.14 -6.07
C HIS A 61 5.57 -0.77 -6.34
N ALA A 62 5.33 0.06 -7.35
CA ALA A 62 3.98 0.46 -7.71
C ALA A 62 3.09 -0.75 -8.07
N ALA A 63 3.63 -1.69 -8.84
CA ALA A 63 2.90 -2.92 -9.21
C ALA A 63 2.60 -3.80 -7.98
N ARG A 64 3.53 -3.90 -7.02
CA ARG A 64 3.32 -4.67 -5.79
C ARG A 64 2.32 -3.98 -4.85
N LEU A 65 2.43 -2.65 -4.68
CA LEU A 65 1.47 -1.86 -3.91
C LEU A 65 0.06 -1.99 -4.48
N TRP A 66 -0.09 -1.87 -5.80
CA TRP A 66 -1.39 -2.04 -6.46
C TRP A 66 -1.97 -3.43 -6.24
N ARG A 67 -1.16 -4.49 -6.42
CA ARG A 67 -1.60 -5.86 -6.19
C ARG A 67 -1.99 -6.10 -4.73
N ARG A 68 -1.21 -5.56 -3.78
CA ARG A 68 -1.52 -5.61 -2.35
C ARG A 68 -2.84 -4.89 -2.05
N TYR A 69 -3.03 -3.69 -2.59
CA TYR A 69 -4.24 -2.90 -2.42
C TYR A 69 -5.47 -3.67 -2.92
N VAL A 70 -5.45 -4.12 -4.16
CA VAL A 70 -6.56 -4.88 -4.74
C VAL A 70 -6.86 -6.14 -3.93
N TYR A 71 -5.82 -6.90 -3.58
CA TYR A 71 -6.02 -8.14 -2.83
C TYR A 71 -6.56 -7.91 -1.42
N ASN A 72 -5.97 -7.00 -0.65
CA ASN A 72 -6.33 -6.79 0.76
C ASN A 72 -7.67 -6.08 0.94
N TYR A 73 -8.01 -5.15 0.05
CA TYR A 73 -9.15 -4.25 0.22
C TYR A 73 -10.34 -4.55 -0.70
N LEU A 74 -10.14 -5.17 -1.87
CA LEU A 74 -11.25 -5.49 -2.77
C LEU A 74 -11.59 -6.99 -2.79
N VAL A 75 -10.60 -7.87 -2.62
CA VAL A 75 -10.82 -9.32 -2.82
C VAL A 75 -10.99 -10.04 -1.49
N ARG A 76 -10.17 -9.71 -0.50
CA ARG A 76 -10.10 -10.45 0.75
C ARG A 76 -11.13 -10.00 1.78
N ASP A 77 -11.13 -8.72 2.12
CA ASP A 77 -12.00 -8.17 3.16
C ASP A 77 -12.51 -6.78 2.76
N PHE A 78 -13.83 -6.63 2.68
CA PHE A 78 -14.43 -5.31 2.57
C PHE A 78 -14.45 -4.67 3.96
N ASN A 79 -13.59 -3.70 4.19
CA ASN A 79 -13.42 -3.05 5.49
C ASN A 79 -13.51 -1.52 5.39
N VAL A 80 -13.40 -0.83 6.54
CA VAL A 80 -13.46 0.63 6.61
C VAL A 80 -12.40 1.30 5.72
N GLY A 81 -11.22 0.70 5.58
CA GLY A 81 -10.18 1.17 4.66
C GLY A 81 -10.64 1.16 3.20
N THR A 82 -11.37 0.12 2.78
CA THR A 82 -11.96 0.05 1.44
C THR A 82 -12.94 1.21 1.20
N LEU A 83 -13.78 1.48 2.21
CA LEU A 83 -14.75 2.59 2.11
C LEU A 83 -14.03 3.93 1.99
N TYR A 84 -13.04 4.21 2.83
CA TYR A 84 -12.25 5.44 2.75
C TYR A 84 -11.54 5.61 1.41
N SER A 85 -10.93 4.56 0.89
CA SER A 85 -10.20 4.63 -0.39
C SER A 85 -11.13 4.84 -1.59
N LEU A 86 -12.30 4.16 -1.63
CA LEU A 86 -13.26 4.33 -2.71
C LEU A 86 -13.94 5.70 -2.66
N CYS A 87 -14.47 6.10 -1.50
CA CYS A 87 -15.09 7.42 -1.33
C CYS A 87 -14.08 8.54 -1.60
N GLY A 88 -12.86 8.44 -1.07
CA GLY A 88 -11.82 9.42 -1.29
C GLY A 88 -11.47 9.56 -2.76
N THR A 89 -11.25 8.44 -3.46
CA THR A 89 -10.93 8.47 -4.89
C THR A 89 -12.08 9.02 -5.72
N MET A 90 -13.33 8.61 -5.45
CA MET A 90 -14.50 9.14 -6.15
C MET A 90 -14.67 10.66 -5.96
N LEU A 91 -14.52 11.15 -4.73
CA LEU A 91 -14.66 12.57 -4.42
C LEU A 91 -13.55 13.40 -5.09
N VAL A 92 -12.30 12.94 -5.07
CA VAL A 92 -11.18 13.63 -5.75
C VAL A 92 -11.41 13.65 -7.26
N LEU A 93 -11.81 12.53 -7.85
CA LEU A 93 -12.06 12.46 -9.29
C LEU A 93 -13.23 13.35 -9.72
N THR A 94 -14.36 13.28 -9.04
CA THR A 94 -15.55 14.10 -9.36
C THR A 94 -15.27 15.58 -9.20
N GLY A 95 -14.62 16.00 -8.10
CA GLY A 95 -14.22 17.38 -7.87
C GLY A 95 -13.21 17.89 -8.89
N SER A 96 -12.24 17.06 -9.27
CA SER A 96 -11.23 17.42 -10.27
C SER A 96 -11.84 17.54 -11.68
N VAL A 97 -12.68 16.59 -12.09
CA VAL A 97 -13.36 16.64 -13.39
C VAL A 97 -14.30 17.84 -13.46
N PHE A 98 -15.12 18.04 -12.44
CA PHE A 98 -16.02 19.20 -12.37
C PHE A 98 -15.24 20.51 -12.39
N GLY A 99 -14.21 20.65 -11.57
CA GLY A 99 -13.40 21.84 -11.49
C GLY A 99 -12.67 22.17 -12.79
N SER A 100 -12.04 21.16 -13.42
CA SER A 100 -11.34 21.34 -14.69
C SER A 100 -12.29 21.71 -15.84
N ALA A 101 -13.47 21.09 -15.93
CA ALA A 101 -14.46 21.39 -16.93
C ALA A 101 -14.98 22.85 -16.82
N HIS A 102 -15.29 23.28 -15.60
CA HIS A 102 -15.74 24.66 -15.37
C HIS A 102 -14.62 25.70 -15.55
N TRP A 103 -13.39 25.35 -15.19
CA TRP A 103 -12.23 26.21 -15.43
C TRP A 103 -11.96 26.41 -16.93
N LEU A 104 -11.98 25.34 -17.71
CA LEU A 104 -11.84 25.42 -19.16
C LEU A 104 -12.95 26.26 -19.79
N ASN A 105 -14.20 26.03 -19.37
CA ASN A 105 -15.35 26.80 -19.88
C ASN A 105 -15.25 28.28 -19.52
N SER A 106 -14.83 28.63 -18.31
CA SER A 106 -14.58 29.99 -17.84
C SER A 106 -13.50 30.69 -18.67
N THR A 107 -12.43 29.95 -19.00
CA THR A 107 -11.32 30.49 -19.83
C THR A 107 -11.78 30.75 -21.28
N ILE A 108 -12.58 29.83 -21.85
CA ILE A 108 -13.06 29.97 -23.24
C ILE A 108 -14.12 31.07 -23.36
N SER A 109 -15.04 31.13 -22.41
CA SER A 109 -16.15 32.12 -22.45
C SER A 109 -15.77 33.51 -21.91
N ASN A 110 -14.56 33.66 -21.39
CA ASN A 110 -14.04 34.89 -20.77
C ASN A 110 -14.90 35.42 -19.60
N HIS A 111 -15.67 34.52 -18.96
CA HIS A 111 -16.50 34.82 -17.80
C HIS A 111 -15.92 34.12 -16.55
N PRO A 112 -15.64 34.85 -15.47
CA PRO A 112 -15.08 34.23 -14.24
C PRO A 112 -16.12 33.26 -13.62
N ALA A 113 -15.61 32.13 -13.13
CA ALA A 113 -16.42 31.17 -12.39
C ALA A 113 -16.95 31.81 -11.09
N THR A 114 -18.19 31.47 -10.73
CA THR A 114 -18.78 31.95 -9.47
C THR A 114 -18.11 31.30 -8.27
N SER A 115 -18.13 31.98 -7.12
CA SER A 115 -17.59 31.40 -5.86
C SER A 115 -18.25 30.08 -5.49
N GLY A 116 -19.53 29.90 -5.79
CA GLY A 116 -20.25 28.63 -5.58
C GLY A 116 -19.68 27.50 -6.44
N THR A 117 -19.35 27.76 -7.72
CA THR A 117 -18.73 26.76 -8.60
C THR A 117 -17.36 26.34 -8.08
N VAL A 118 -16.55 27.31 -7.61
CA VAL A 118 -15.23 27.01 -7.04
C VAL A 118 -15.36 26.16 -5.77
N MET A 119 -16.31 26.46 -4.89
CA MET A 119 -16.56 25.70 -3.68
C MET A 119 -17.06 24.27 -3.98
N LEU A 120 -17.95 24.11 -4.97
CA LEU A 120 -18.43 22.79 -5.40
C LEU A 120 -17.32 21.92 -6.00
N ALA A 121 -16.28 22.50 -6.56
CA ALA A 121 -15.09 21.77 -7.00
C ALA A 121 -14.14 21.47 -5.84
N ALA A 122 -13.86 22.45 -4.99
CA ALA A 122 -12.85 22.37 -3.93
C ALA A 122 -13.28 21.45 -2.77
N LEU A 123 -14.53 21.52 -2.31
CA LEU A 123 -15.00 20.73 -1.17
C LEU A 123 -14.88 19.21 -1.39
N PRO A 124 -15.32 18.64 -2.51
CA PRO A 124 -15.13 17.20 -2.76
C PRO A 124 -13.65 16.81 -2.80
N ILE A 125 -12.79 17.65 -3.39
CA ILE A 125 -11.34 17.37 -3.43
C ILE A 125 -10.76 17.35 -2.00
N MET A 126 -11.09 18.34 -1.17
CA MET A 126 -10.59 18.42 0.20
C MET A 126 -11.06 17.25 1.05
N ILE A 127 -12.34 16.92 1.02
CA ILE A 127 -12.90 15.78 1.75
C ILE A 127 -12.33 14.48 1.21
N GLY A 128 -12.19 14.35 -0.10
CA GLY A 128 -11.61 13.19 -0.74
C GLY A 128 -10.16 12.95 -0.32
N ILE A 129 -9.34 14.00 -0.25
CA ILE A 129 -7.96 13.91 0.27
C ILE A 129 -7.95 13.49 1.73
N GLN A 130 -8.85 14.01 2.57
CA GLN A 130 -8.96 13.59 3.98
C GLN A 130 -9.31 12.10 4.09
N CYS A 131 -10.22 11.59 3.25
CA CYS A 131 -10.54 10.17 3.21
C CYS A 131 -9.33 9.33 2.78
N LEU A 132 -8.54 9.77 1.80
CA LEU A 132 -7.33 9.07 1.38
C LEU A 132 -6.26 9.07 2.48
N ILE A 133 -6.10 10.16 3.23
CA ILE A 133 -5.20 10.21 4.39
C ILE A 133 -5.68 9.26 5.48
N ALA A 134 -6.99 9.22 5.76
CA ALA A 134 -7.58 8.28 6.72
C ALA A 134 -7.39 6.83 6.29
N PHE A 135 -7.48 6.53 4.99
CA PHE A 135 -7.14 5.22 4.43
C PHE A 135 -5.68 4.85 4.69
N LEU A 136 -4.72 5.76 4.41
CA LEU A 136 -3.30 5.51 4.66
C LEU A 136 -3.03 5.27 6.15
N HIS A 137 -3.65 6.05 7.02
CA HIS A 137 -3.53 5.85 8.46
C HIS A 137 -4.07 4.48 8.88
N TYR A 138 -5.22 4.07 8.33
CA TYR A 138 -5.80 2.76 8.57
C TYR A 138 -4.88 1.62 8.10
N ASP A 139 -4.30 1.74 6.89
CA ASP A 139 -3.39 0.72 6.34
C ASP A 139 -2.14 0.54 7.20
N VAL A 140 -1.56 1.63 7.68
CA VAL A 140 -0.37 1.60 8.55
C VAL A 140 -0.70 1.07 9.96
N SER A 141 -1.84 1.45 10.52
CA SER A 141 -2.23 1.06 11.88
C SER A 141 -2.74 -0.39 11.98
N ASN A 142 -3.21 -0.96 10.88
CA ASN A 142 -3.79 -2.30 10.83
C ASN A 142 -2.77 -3.41 10.57
N ILE A 143 -1.53 -3.23 11.03
CA ILE A 143 -0.48 -4.23 10.93
C ILE A 143 -0.56 -5.18 12.14
N PRO A 144 -0.51 -6.52 11.94
CA PRO A 144 -0.52 -7.47 13.04
C PRO A 144 0.73 -7.33 13.90
N VAL A 145 0.54 -7.08 15.19
CA VAL A 145 1.62 -6.90 16.17
C VAL A 145 1.95 -8.20 16.89
N GLU A 146 0.96 -9.10 17.07
CA GLU A 146 1.15 -10.37 17.77
C GLU A 146 1.05 -11.57 16.84
N PRO A 147 1.96 -12.55 16.95
CA PRO A 147 1.88 -13.78 16.17
C PRO A 147 0.76 -14.68 16.69
N LEU A 148 -0.02 -15.27 15.80
CA LEU A 148 -1.08 -16.23 16.11
C LEU A 148 -0.60 -17.43 16.95
N SER A 149 0.67 -17.81 16.82
CA SER A 149 1.26 -18.89 17.59
C SER A 149 1.24 -18.65 19.11
N ARG A 150 1.13 -17.39 19.53
CA ARG A 150 1.11 -17.03 20.96
C ARG A 150 -0.28 -17.23 21.59
N SER A 151 -1.33 -17.21 20.76
CA SER A 151 -2.72 -17.41 21.18
C SER A 151 -3.18 -18.88 21.05
N LEU A 152 -2.37 -19.74 20.42
CA LEU A 152 -2.67 -21.17 20.35
C LEU A 152 -2.21 -21.84 21.65
N PRO A 153 -3.06 -22.71 22.24
CA PRO A 153 -2.61 -23.52 23.38
C PRO A 153 -1.41 -24.37 22.96
N THR A 154 -0.37 -24.34 23.78
CA THR A 154 0.79 -25.22 23.59
C THR A 154 0.30 -26.66 23.52
N PRO A 155 0.66 -27.44 22.50
CA PRO A 155 0.35 -28.87 22.49
C PRO A 155 0.89 -29.50 23.78
N PRO A 156 0.15 -30.41 24.42
CA PRO A 156 0.64 -31.07 25.62
C PRO A 156 2.01 -31.67 25.29
N SER A 157 3.00 -31.38 26.14
CA SER A 157 4.31 -31.99 26.05
C SER A 157 4.10 -33.50 26.13
N GLY A 158 4.17 -34.18 24.98
CA GLY A 158 4.17 -35.64 24.98
C GLY A 158 5.34 -36.10 25.80
N ASN A 159 5.06 -36.76 26.95
CA ASN A 159 6.04 -37.52 27.68
C ASN A 159 6.65 -38.51 26.70
N ALA A 160 7.89 -38.27 26.32
CA ALA A 160 8.72 -39.30 25.72
C ALA A 160 9.14 -40.22 26.86
N ASP A 161 8.37 -41.29 27.05
CA ASP A 161 8.80 -42.47 27.79
C ASP A 161 9.68 -43.33 26.88
#